data_a753476c0f96878eda1f9360382110f9
#
_entry.id   a753476c0f96878eda1f9360382110f9
#
_cell.length_a   1.000
_cell.length_b   1.000
_cell.length_c   1.000
_cell.angle_alpha   90.00
_cell.angle_beta   90.00
_cell.angle_gamma   90.00
#
_symmetry.space_group_name_H-M   'P 1'
#
loop_
_entity.id
_entity.type
_entity.pdbx_description
1 polymer ?
#
loop_
_entity_poly.entity_id
_entity_poly.type
_entity_poly.pdbx_seq_one_letter_code
_entity_poly.pdbx_strand_id
1 'polypeptide(L)'
;DPSDKMIIIVSSSEGGTGCGASTVIADYMSSLLNIPVHMFVFTGFEDDVRGLKNTVDWFSDLKPEYVVQAISNKKFLESCGNNRFKAEAAANEEFANRIGILLGKEVYPSDNNMDDTDMLKLTTTPGYMTIETCHLTKLKDTEQFNALMQTMIDDSKSLDTEQSARRIGIVFNGSPKTQAAIDTSFELIRQQYGYPIEFFQHYQNVQDEEFINVIVSGMKLPIDDIKGAYERYKKQLDRVDRTKEQFFDKKLETSDIDEFDMAGGLTAASPSAIQK
;
A
#
# COMPACT_ATOMS: atom_id res chain seq x y z
N ASP A 1 13.53 -10.57 22.29
CA ASP A 1 13.24 -11.65 23.23
C ASP A 1 13.36 -13.00 22.51
N PRO A 2 13.89 -14.09 23.13
CA PRO A 2 13.96 -15.42 22.49
C PRO A 2 12.60 -16.01 22.12
N SER A 3 11.51 -15.46 22.65
CA SER A 3 10.14 -15.89 22.33
C SER A 3 9.56 -15.16 21.12
N ASP A 4 10.20 -14.12 20.61
CA ASP A 4 9.72 -13.36 19.46
C ASP A 4 9.68 -14.25 18.23
N LYS A 5 8.58 -14.17 17.47
CA LYS A 5 8.33 -15.02 16.30
C LYS A 5 8.54 -14.29 14.99
N MET A 6 8.51 -12.96 15.01
CA MET A 6 8.68 -12.14 13.82
C MET A 6 9.10 -10.72 14.21
N ILE A 7 9.73 -10.02 13.28
CA ILE A 7 10.02 -8.59 13.39
C ILE A 7 9.12 -7.86 12.41
N ILE A 8 8.44 -6.82 12.87
CA ILE A 8 7.64 -5.94 12.00
C ILE A 8 8.37 -4.60 11.87
N ILE A 9 8.72 -4.22 10.65
CA ILE A 9 9.34 -2.94 10.32
C ILE A 9 8.34 -2.11 9.54
N VAL A 10 8.00 -0.93 10.06
CA VAL A 10 7.04 -0.01 9.44
C VAL A 10 7.77 1.20 8.89
N SER A 11 7.52 1.53 7.63
CA SER A 11 8.18 2.65 6.95
C SER A 11 7.32 3.28 5.85
N SER A 12 7.80 4.39 5.29
CA SER A 12 7.31 4.97 4.05
C SER A 12 8.35 4.76 2.96
N SER A 13 7.93 4.41 1.75
CA SER A 13 8.83 4.17 0.62
C SER A 13 9.24 5.44 -0.12
N GLU A 14 8.45 6.53 -0.07
CA GLU A 14 8.78 7.78 -0.78
C GLU A 14 9.81 8.64 -0.04
N GLY A 15 9.83 8.58 1.28
CA GLY A 15 10.76 9.37 2.10
C GLY A 15 12.16 8.77 2.11
N GLY A 16 13.20 9.61 1.93
CA GLY A 16 14.60 9.14 1.88
C GLY A 16 15.05 8.35 3.11
N THR A 17 14.62 8.74 4.31
CA THR A 17 14.95 8.02 5.55
C THR A 17 14.24 6.67 5.63
N GLY A 18 12.93 6.63 5.38
CA GLY A 18 12.14 5.39 5.42
C GLY A 18 12.59 4.40 4.35
N CYS A 19 12.82 4.90 3.14
CA CYS A 19 13.32 4.10 2.03
C CYS A 19 14.71 3.50 2.34
N GLY A 20 15.69 4.34 2.68
CA GLY A 20 17.07 3.89 2.83
C GLY A 20 17.37 3.13 4.14
N ALA A 21 16.70 3.47 5.24
CA ALA A 21 17.02 2.88 6.53
C ALA A 21 16.29 1.55 6.78
N SER A 22 15.04 1.40 6.32
CA SER A 22 14.22 0.24 6.68
C SER A 22 14.75 -1.07 6.12
N THR A 23 15.24 -1.09 4.88
CA THR A 23 15.85 -2.27 4.25
C THR A 23 17.16 -2.66 4.93
N VAL A 24 18.00 -1.69 5.30
CA VAL A 24 19.25 -1.92 6.04
C VAL A 24 18.98 -2.48 7.45
N ILE A 25 17.97 -1.92 8.14
CA ILE A 25 17.56 -2.41 9.46
C ILE A 25 17.01 -3.84 9.34
N ALA A 26 16.19 -4.12 8.32
CA ALA A 26 15.66 -5.45 8.05
C ALA A 26 16.77 -6.48 7.88
N ASP A 27 17.77 -6.16 7.07
CA ASP A 27 18.93 -7.01 6.83
C ASP A 27 19.72 -7.28 8.10
N TYR A 28 20.01 -6.24 8.87
CA TYR A 28 20.74 -6.35 10.10
C TYR A 28 19.99 -7.22 11.13
N MET A 29 18.70 -6.93 11.33
CA MET A 29 17.88 -7.63 12.31
C MET A 29 17.61 -9.08 11.91
N SER A 30 17.34 -9.36 10.64
CA SER A 30 17.18 -10.72 10.13
C SER A 30 18.43 -11.55 10.35
N SER A 31 19.62 -10.99 10.05
CA SER A 31 20.91 -11.65 10.24
C SER A 31 21.26 -11.87 11.70
N LEU A 32 20.90 -10.94 12.58
CA LEU A 32 21.20 -11.01 14.00
C LEU A 32 20.33 -12.00 14.76
N LEU A 33 19.02 -12.01 14.46
CA LEU A 33 18.03 -12.72 15.26
C LEU A 33 17.55 -14.02 14.60
N ASN A 34 17.78 -14.18 13.31
CA ASN A 34 17.35 -15.35 12.51
C ASN A 34 15.85 -15.65 12.67
N ILE A 35 15.03 -14.60 12.72
CA ILE A 35 13.57 -14.68 12.72
C ILE A 35 12.98 -13.97 11.51
N PRO A 36 11.77 -14.34 11.06
CA PRO A 36 11.12 -13.72 9.91
C PRO A 36 10.96 -12.21 10.05
N VAL A 37 11.19 -11.50 8.95
CA VAL A 37 11.00 -10.04 8.87
C VAL A 37 9.76 -9.75 8.04
N HIS A 38 8.87 -8.95 8.61
CA HIS A 38 7.67 -8.44 7.98
C HIS A 38 7.83 -6.93 7.74
N MET A 39 7.92 -6.55 6.48
CA MET A 39 8.06 -5.16 6.05
C MET A 39 6.67 -4.60 5.78
N PHE A 40 6.26 -3.59 6.53
CA PHE A 40 5.02 -2.86 6.31
C PHE A 40 5.33 -1.47 5.76
N VAL A 41 4.84 -1.15 4.56
CA VAL A 41 5.19 0.08 3.86
C VAL A 41 3.96 0.88 3.48
N PHE A 42 4.02 2.20 3.73
CA PHE A 42 3.12 3.16 3.11
C PHE A 42 3.76 3.67 1.83
N THR A 43 3.13 3.42 0.69
CA THR A 43 3.51 4.09 -0.56
C THR A 43 2.83 5.45 -0.62
N GLY A 44 3.44 6.40 -1.33
CA GLY A 44 2.96 7.76 -1.32
C GLY A 44 1.79 8.02 -2.28
N PHE A 45 1.66 9.28 -2.65
CA PHE A 45 0.56 9.74 -3.52
C PHE A 45 0.87 9.64 -5.00
N GLU A 46 2.07 9.21 -5.36
CA GLU A 46 2.57 9.09 -6.74
C GLU A 46 2.56 10.43 -7.52
N ASP A 47 2.71 11.54 -6.85
CA ASP A 47 2.73 12.88 -7.43
C ASP A 47 4.14 13.48 -7.55
N ASP A 48 5.15 12.76 -7.12
CA ASP A 48 6.55 13.14 -7.18
C ASP A 48 7.42 12.01 -7.75
N VAL A 49 8.16 12.32 -8.82
CA VAL A 49 9.09 11.36 -9.48
C VAL A 49 10.18 10.87 -8.53
N ARG A 50 10.64 11.72 -7.63
CA ARG A 50 11.66 11.35 -6.66
C ARG A 50 11.10 10.33 -5.65
N GLY A 51 9.88 10.55 -5.18
CA GLY A 51 9.19 9.61 -4.31
C GLY A 51 8.93 8.26 -4.99
N LEU A 52 8.50 8.29 -6.25
CA LEU A 52 8.33 7.07 -7.06
C LEU A 52 9.65 6.34 -7.28
N LYS A 53 10.75 7.07 -7.55
CA LYS A 53 12.07 6.44 -7.65
C LYS A 53 12.48 5.78 -6.35
N ASN A 54 12.32 6.46 -5.22
CA ASN A 54 12.60 5.90 -3.90
C ASN A 54 11.78 4.63 -3.66
N THR A 55 10.51 4.62 -4.06
CA THR A 55 9.63 3.43 -3.95
C THR A 55 10.15 2.27 -4.80
N VAL A 56 10.55 2.51 -6.05
CA VAL A 56 11.18 1.49 -6.90
C VAL A 56 12.44 0.92 -6.27
N ASP A 57 13.32 1.80 -5.78
CA ASP A 57 14.57 1.41 -5.13
C ASP A 57 14.26 0.55 -3.88
N TRP A 58 13.31 1.00 -3.04
CA TRP A 58 12.90 0.26 -1.84
C TRP A 58 12.44 -1.18 -2.15
N PHE A 59 11.53 -1.36 -3.12
CA PHE A 59 11.06 -2.69 -3.51
C PHE A 59 12.15 -3.53 -4.17
N SER A 60 13.10 -2.90 -4.86
CA SER A 60 14.22 -3.60 -5.51
C SER A 60 15.27 -4.08 -4.51
N ASP A 61 15.38 -3.42 -3.35
CA ASP A 61 16.34 -3.76 -2.31
C ASP A 61 15.82 -4.84 -1.34
N LEU A 62 14.55 -5.24 -1.48
CA LEU A 62 13.95 -6.26 -0.62
C LEU A 62 14.54 -7.65 -0.89
N LYS A 63 14.79 -8.39 0.17
CA LYS A 63 15.19 -9.79 0.07
C LYS A 63 13.98 -10.71 -0.14
N PRO A 64 14.15 -11.81 -0.88
CA PRO A 64 13.05 -12.72 -1.22
C PRO A 64 12.45 -13.43 0.00
N GLU A 65 13.16 -13.49 1.13
CA GLU A 65 12.69 -14.09 2.37
C GLU A 65 11.78 -13.19 3.21
N TYR A 66 11.63 -11.90 2.86
CA TYR A 66 10.78 -10.99 3.62
C TYR A 66 9.31 -11.15 3.25
N VAL A 67 8.44 -10.93 4.24
CA VAL A 67 7.02 -10.70 4.04
C VAL A 67 6.80 -9.20 3.84
N VAL A 68 6.03 -8.82 2.85
CA VAL A 68 5.83 -7.40 2.49
C VAL A 68 4.35 -7.09 2.42
N GLN A 69 3.91 -6.11 3.18
CA GLN A 69 2.60 -5.48 3.01
C GLN A 69 2.76 -4.02 2.59
N ALA A 70 1.92 -3.57 1.68
CA ALA A 70 1.88 -2.17 1.30
C ALA A 70 0.47 -1.59 1.41
N ILE A 71 0.39 -0.35 1.90
CA ILE A 71 -0.82 0.48 1.87
C ILE A 71 -0.58 1.63 0.89
N SER A 72 -1.46 1.77 -0.09
CA SER A 72 -1.37 2.82 -1.10
C SER A 72 -2.09 4.10 -0.65
N ASN A 73 -1.35 5.13 -0.27
CA ASN A 73 -1.91 6.44 0.01
C ASN A 73 -2.64 7.05 -1.20
N LYS A 74 -2.22 6.72 -2.42
CA LYS A 74 -2.91 7.14 -3.64
C LYS A 74 -4.32 6.56 -3.73
N LYS A 75 -4.50 5.25 -3.49
CA LYS A 75 -5.82 4.62 -3.50
C LYS A 75 -6.75 5.20 -2.42
N PHE A 76 -6.19 5.56 -1.26
CA PHE A 76 -6.94 6.28 -0.23
C PHE A 76 -7.27 7.71 -0.66
N LEU A 77 -6.37 8.42 -1.33
CA LEU A 77 -6.63 9.76 -1.84
C LEU A 77 -7.81 9.76 -2.83
N GLU A 78 -7.83 8.80 -3.74
CA GLU A 78 -8.92 8.62 -4.71
C GLU A 78 -10.26 8.35 -4.01
N SER A 79 -10.30 7.45 -3.02
CA SER A 79 -11.52 7.14 -2.27
C SER A 79 -11.97 8.27 -1.33
N CYS A 80 -11.07 9.15 -0.89
CA CYS A 80 -11.35 10.30 -0.04
C CYS A 80 -11.61 11.61 -0.81
N GLY A 81 -11.90 11.53 -2.11
CA GLY A 81 -12.22 12.71 -2.93
C GLY A 81 -11.04 13.69 -3.03
N ASN A 82 -9.82 13.19 -3.17
CA ASN A 82 -8.58 13.96 -3.23
C ASN A 82 -8.26 14.79 -1.97
N ASN A 83 -8.78 14.39 -0.82
CA ASN A 83 -8.47 15.03 0.46
C ASN A 83 -7.33 14.27 1.16
N ARG A 84 -6.09 14.78 1.10
CA ARG A 84 -4.89 14.15 1.67
C ARG A 84 -5.01 13.87 3.16
N PHE A 85 -5.54 14.80 3.94
CA PHE A 85 -5.72 14.65 5.38
C PHE A 85 -6.61 13.45 5.73
N LYS A 86 -7.73 13.32 5.00
CA LYS A 86 -8.63 12.18 5.18
C LYS A 86 -7.98 10.86 4.69
N ALA A 87 -7.23 10.93 3.59
CA ALA A 87 -6.53 9.77 3.04
C ALA A 87 -5.48 9.22 4.01
N GLU A 88 -4.64 10.09 4.59
CA GLU A 88 -3.64 9.70 5.58
C GLU A 88 -4.28 9.13 6.85
N ALA A 89 -5.35 9.76 7.35
CA ALA A 89 -6.07 9.24 8.52
C ALA A 89 -6.66 7.85 8.24
N ALA A 90 -7.30 7.64 7.09
CA ALA A 90 -7.88 6.37 6.69
C ALA A 90 -6.80 5.29 6.46
N ALA A 91 -5.64 5.66 5.86
CA ALA A 91 -4.52 4.75 5.71
C ALA A 91 -3.91 4.31 7.05
N ASN A 92 -3.83 5.22 8.02
CA ASN A 92 -3.38 4.88 9.37
C ASN A 92 -4.37 3.98 10.12
N GLU A 93 -5.68 4.18 9.93
CA GLU A 93 -6.72 3.31 10.48
C GLU A 93 -6.63 1.91 9.86
N GLU A 94 -6.50 1.81 8.55
CA GLU A 94 -6.29 0.54 7.85
C GLU A 94 -5.03 -0.19 8.34
N PHE A 95 -3.93 0.53 8.55
CA PHE A 95 -2.72 -0.04 9.14
C PHE A 95 -2.98 -0.62 10.53
N ALA A 96 -3.66 0.14 11.40
CA ALA A 96 -3.98 -0.32 12.75
C ALA A 96 -4.86 -1.58 12.73
N ASN A 97 -5.82 -1.66 11.82
CA ASN A 97 -6.65 -2.84 11.62
C ASN A 97 -5.84 -4.05 11.17
N ARG A 98 -4.99 -3.90 10.16
CA ARG A 98 -4.13 -4.99 9.64
C ARG A 98 -3.16 -5.50 10.68
N ILE A 99 -2.51 -4.60 11.44
CA ILE A 99 -1.65 -4.99 12.56
C ILE A 99 -2.44 -5.71 13.65
N GLY A 100 -3.65 -5.25 13.97
CA GLY A 100 -4.53 -5.93 14.92
C GLY A 100 -4.82 -7.38 14.50
N ILE A 101 -5.16 -7.60 13.24
CA ILE A 101 -5.43 -8.94 12.69
C ILE A 101 -4.16 -9.81 12.72
N LEU A 102 -3.01 -9.27 12.32
CA LEU A 102 -1.72 -9.97 12.37
C LEU A 102 -1.36 -10.44 13.78
N LEU A 103 -1.70 -9.65 14.78
CA LEU A 103 -1.47 -9.96 16.19
C LEU A 103 -2.60 -10.81 16.81
N GLY A 104 -3.54 -11.28 16.01
CA GLY A 104 -4.64 -12.12 16.47
C GLY A 104 -5.72 -11.40 17.27
N LYS A 105 -5.83 -10.07 17.19
CA LYS A 105 -6.79 -9.27 17.99
C LYS A 105 -8.23 -9.72 17.80
N GLU A 106 -8.60 -10.25 16.65
CA GLU A 106 -9.95 -10.63 16.30
C GLU A 106 -10.12 -12.15 16.11
N VAL A 107 -9.13 -12.93 16.56
CA VAL A 107 -9.17 -14.39 16.50
C VAL A 107 -9.42 -14.95 17.89
N TYR A 108 -10.59 -15.55 18.08
CA TYR A 108 -11.00 -16.11 19.36
C TYR A 108 -11.03 -17.64 19.27
N PRO A 109 -10.73 -18.37 20.35
CA PRO A 109 -10.80 -19.82 20.34
C PRO A 109 -12.17 -20.34 19.88
N SER A 110 -12.17 -21.27 18.94
CA SER A 110 -13.37 -21.94 18.45
C SER A 110 -13.07 -23.41 18.10
N ASP A 111 -14.10 -24.22 17.85
CA ASP A 111 -13.93 -25.65 17.54
C ASP A 111 -13.41 -25.92 16.12
N ASN A 112 -13.52 -24.95 15.20
CA ASN A 112 -13.00 -24.98 13.83
C ASN A 112 -11.88 -23.95 13.69
N ASN A 113 -10.63 -24.37 13.92
CA ASN A 113 -9.59 -23.42 14.23
C ASN A 113 -8.43 -23.47 13.26
N MET A 114 -8.10 -22.28 12.84
CA MET A 114 -6.73 -21.90 12.55
C MET A 114 -6.01 -21.70 13.90
N ASP A 115 -4.99 -22.47 14.15
CA ASP A 115 -4.20 -22.35 15.37
C ASP A 115 -3.09 -21.28 15.24
N ASP A 116 -2.37 -21.01 16.33
CA ASP A 116 -1.26 -20.06 16.33
C ASP A 116 -0.18 -20.44 15.32
N THR A 117 0.00 -21.72 15.04
CA THR A 117 0.97 -22.23 14.05
C THR A 117 0.53 -21.88 12.63
N ASP A 118 -0.75 -21.99 12.34
CA ASP A 118 -1.32 -21.65 11.03
C ASP A 118 -1.30 -20.14 10.80
N MET A 119 -1.64 -19.34 11.82
CA MET A 119 -1.47 -17.89 11.78
C MET A 119 0.00 -17.50 11.54
N LEU A 120 0.92 -18.13 12.24
CA LEU A 120 2.34 -17.88 12.04
C LEU A 120 2.79 -18.23 10.62
N LYS A 121 2.34 -19.36 10.05
CA LYS A 121 2.61 -19.73 8.65
C LYS A 121 2.09 -18.68 7.68
N LEU A 122 0.87 -18.19 7.86
CA LEU A 122 0.29 -17.13 7.04
C LEU A 122 1.14 -15.85 7.09
N THR A 123 1.46 -15.41 8.31
CA THR A 123 2.10 -14.12 8.55
C THR A 123 3.61 -14.10 8.28
N THR A 124 4.23 -15.28 8.18
CA THR A 124 5.66 -15.44 7.88
C THR A 124 5.95 -16.04 6.50
N THR A 125 4.94 -16.20 5.64
CA THR A 125 5.14 -16.67 4.26
C THR A 125 5.80 -15.58 3.44
N PRO A 126 7.02 -15.80 2.93
CA PRO A 126 7.73 -14.81 2.13
C PRO A 126 6.98 -14.37 0.87
N GLY A 127 7.14 -13.11 0.51
CA GLY A 127 6.48 -12.48 -0.64
C GLY A 127 5.49 -11.40 -0.23
N TYR A 128 4.66 -10.97 -1.17
CA TYR A 128 3.67 -9.94 -0.91
C TYR A 128 2.46 -10.51 -0.17
N MET A 129 1.97 -9.75 0.77
CA MET A 129 0.82 -10.12 1.60
C MET A 129 -0.20 -9.00 1.62
N THR A 130 -1.49 -9.35 1.62
CA THR A 130 -2.59 -8.41 1.86
C THR A 130 -3.55 -8.97 2.89
N ILE A 131 -4.21 -8.07 3.59
CA ILE A 131 -5.30 -8.38 4.51
C ILE A 131 -6.46 -7.49 4.13
N GLU A 132 -7.59 -8.11 3.82
CA GLU A 132 -8.80 -7.39 3.47
C GLU A 132 -9.91 -7.73 4.46
N THR A 133 -10.59 -6.71 4.95
CA THR A 133 -11.71 -6.86 5.91
C THR A 133 -13.01 -6.45 5.25
N CYS A 134 -14.03 -7.25 5.45
CA CYS A 134 -15.37 -6.95 4.98
C CYS A 134 -16.39 -7.14 6.10
N HIS A 135 -17.17 -6.10 6.37
CA HIS A 135 -18.30 -6.16 7.31
C HIS A 135 -19.55 -6.69 6.60
N LEU A 136 -20.09 -7.76 7.13
CA LEU A 136 -21.17 -8.52 6.52
C LEU A 136 -22.53 -8.03 7.03
N THR A 137 -22.94 -6.82 6.65
CA THR A 137 -24.22 -6.29 7.08
C THR A 137 -25.38 -6.86 6.25
N LYS A 138 -26.22 -7.71 6.89
CA LYS A 138 -27.49 -8.18 6.32
C LYS A 138 -27.41 -8.97 5.02
N LEU A 139 -26.39 -9.81 4.84
CA LEU A 139 -26.34 -10.72 3.71
C LEU A 139 -27.50 -11.72 3.77
N LYS A 140 -28.13 -11.93 2.60
CA LYS A 140 -29.29 -12.83 2.49
C LYS A 140 -28.97 -14.13 1.75
N ASP A 141 -28.02 -14.13 0.86
CA ASP A 141 -27.67 -15.26 0.00
C ASP A 141 -26.22 -15.22 -0.51
N THR A 142 -25.81 -16.30 -1.15
CA THR A 142 -24.46 -16.50 -1.72
C THR A 142 -24.11 -15.49 -2.82
N GLU A 143 -25.09 -15.07 -3.64
CA GLU A 143 -24.85 -14.14 -4.73
C GLU A 143 -24.43 -12.76 -4.19
N GLN A 144 -25.14 -12.28 -3.16
CA GLN A 144 -24.79 -11.02 -2.48
C GLN A 144 -23.41 -11.12 -1.83
N PHE A 145 -23.06 -12.27 -1.25
CA PHE A 145 -21.74 -12.48 -0.68
C PHE A 145 -20.66 -12.45 -1.77
N ASN A 146 -20.85 -13.12 -2.90
CA ASN A 146 -19.90 -13.11 -4.00
C ASN A 146 -19.68 -11.69 -4.55
N ALA A 147 -20.75 -10.91 -4.73
CA ALA A 147 -20.66 -9.52 -5.15
C ALA A 147 -19.89 -8.67 -4.14
N LEU A 148 -20.10 -8.87 -2.84
CA LEU A 148 -19.40 -8.18 -1.77
C LEU A 148 -17.91 -8.55 -1.74
N MET A 149 -17.56 -9.82 -1.91
CA MET A 149 -16.17 -10.28 -1.98
C MET A 149 -15.45 -9.69 -3.20
N GLN A 150 -16.10 -9.64 -4.35
CA GLN A 150 -15.53 -9.00 -5.53
C GLN A 150 -15.29 -7.51 -5.28
N THR A 151 -16.24 -6.81 -4.70
CA THR A 151 -16.09 -5.40 -4.31
C THR A 151 -14.91 -5.20 -3.34
N MET A 152 -14.76 -6.06 -2.34
CA MET A 152 -13.64 -6.01 -1.38
C MET A 152 -12.29 -6.16 -2.10
N ILE A 153 -12.19 -7.06 -3.07
CA ILE A 153 -10.97 -7.27 -3.85
C ILE A 153 -10.68 -6.06 -4.74
N ASP A 154 -11.69 -5.55 -5.43
CA ASP A 154 -11.57 -4.41 -6.36
C ASP A 154 -11.23 -3.10 -5.62
N ASP A 155 -11.77 -2.93 -4.42
CA ASP A 155 -11.55 -1.76 -3.56
C ASP A 155 -10.31 -1.86 -2.66
N SER A 156 -9.52 -2.93 -2.78
CA SER A 156 -8.32 -3.15 -1.98
C SER A 156 -7.39 -1.93 -1.99
N LYS A 157 -6.93 -1.54 -0.81
CA LYS A 157 -5.96 -0.45 -0.62
C LYS A 157 -4.51 -0.92 -0.68
N SER A 158 -4.31 -2.19 -0.93
CA SER A 158 -3.01 -2.78 -1.24
C SER A 158 -2.56 -2.42 -2.66
N LEU A 159 -1.27 -2.58 -2.96
CA LEU A 159 -0.77 -2.45 -4.33
C LEU A 159 -1.23 -3.63 -5.18
N ASP A 160 -1.48 -3.37 -6.46
CA ASP A 160 -1.88 -4.40 -7.39
C ASP A 160 -0.71 -5.33 -7.71
N THR A 161 -0.98 -6.63 -7.73
CA THR A 161 0.01 -7.66 -8.05
C THR A 161 -0.67 -8.82 -8.77
N GLU A 162 0.13 -9.72 -9.36
CA GLU A 162 -0.40 -10.99 -9.85
C GLU A 162 -1.06 -11.75 -8.70
N GLN A 163 -2.33 -12.08 -8.88
CA GLN A 163 -3.13 -12.79 -7.89
C GLN A 163 -2.79 -14.28 -7.90
N SER A 164 -1.65 -14.61 -7.31
CA SER A 164 -1.14 -15.97 -7.17
C SER A 164 -0.58 -16.14 -5.77
N ALA A 165 -1.42 -16.60 -4.85
CA ALA A 165 -1.07 -16.77 -3.45
C ALA A 165 -0.50 -18.16 -3.15
N ARG A 166 0.41 -18.25 -2.20
CA ARG A 166 0.82 -19.52 -1.62
C ARG A 166 -0.14 -20.00 -0.54
N ARG A 167 -0.61 -19.05 0.29
CA ARG A 167 -1.50 -19.32 1.43
C ARG A 167 -2.62 -18.30 1.50
N ILE A 168 -3.80 -18.79 1.88
CA ILE A 168 -4.94 -17.95 2.20
C ILE A 168 -5.47 -18.36 3.56
N GLY A 169 -5.72 -17.39 4.42
CA GLY A 169 -6.42 -17.55 5.68
C GLY A 169 -7.73 -16.76 5.68
N ILE A 170 -8.79 -17.37 6.17
CA ILE A 170 -10.07 -16.70 6.33
C ILE A 170 -10.47 -16.78 7.80
N VAL A 171 -10.69 -15.61 8.40
CA VAL A 171 -11.30 -15.48 9.72
C VAL A 171 -12.71 -14.93 9.54
N PHE A 172 -13.69 -15.74 9.84
CA PHE A 172 -15.10 -15.37 9.77
C PHE A 172 -15.70 -15.27 11.17
N ASN A 173 -16.34 -14.15 11.45
CA ASN A 173 -17.17 -13.96 12.64
C ASN A 173 -18.62 -13.75 12.24
N GLY A 174 -19.51 -14.65 12.69
CA GLY A 174 -20.92 -14.52 12.37
C GLY A 174 -21.74 -15.76 12.66
N SER A 175 -23.00 -15.74 12.24
CA SER A 175 -23.96 -16.80 12.51
C SER A 175 -23.69 -18.05 11.64
N PRO A 176 -24.07 -19.26 12.10
CA PRO A 176 -23.97 -20.48 11.28
C PRO A 176 -24.74 -20.41 9.95
N LYS A 177 -25.78 -19.59 9.88
CA LYS A 177 -26.53 -19.36 8.64
C LYS A 177 -25.72 -18.57 7.62
N THR A 178 -25.06 -17.51 8.06
CA THR A 178 -24.17 -16.71 7.23
C THR A 178 -22.97 -17.54 6.80
N GLN A 179 -22.40 -18.36 7.70
CA GLN A 179 -21.31 -19.28 7.39
C GLN A 179 -21.68 -20.22 6.22
N ALA A 180 -22.85 -20.85 6.23
CA ALA A 180 -23.26 -21.75 5.15
C ALA A 180 -23.36 -21.06 3.78
N ALA A 181 -23.71 -19.77 3.74
CA ALA A 181 -23.71 -18.99 2.52
C ALA A 181 -22.28 -18.68 2.04
N ILE A 182 -21.34 -18.46 2.95
CA ILE A 182 -19.94 -18.15 2.69
C ILE A 182 -19.17 -19.37 2.19
N ASP A 183 -19.39 -20.54 2.77
CA ASP A 183 -18.67 -21.78 2.41
C ASP A 183 -18.77 -22.09 0.91
N THR A 184 -19.89 -21.77 0.27
CA THR A 184 -20.06 -21.93 -1.18
C THR A 184 -19.27 -20.92 -2.02
N SER A 185 -18.80 -19.86 -1.40
CA SER A 185 -18.09 -18.75 -2.07
C SER A 185 -16.57 -18.83 -1.91
N PHE A 186 -16.06 -19.74 -1.11
CA PHE A 186 -14.61 -19.90 -0.95
C PHE A 186 -13.91 -20.34 -2.22
N GLU A 187 -14.61 -21.03 -3.09
CA GLU A 187 -14.07 -21.38 -4.40
C GLU A 187 -13.79 -20.13 -5.24
N LEU A 188 -14.62 -19.09 -5.16
CA LEU A 188 -14.35 -17.81 -5.81
C LEU A 188 -13.02 -17.21 -5.32
N ILE A 189 -12.79 -17.20 -3.99
CA ILE A 189 -11.55 -16.68 -3.41
C ILE A 189 -10.34 -17.50 -3.88
N ARG A 190 -10.46 -18.83 -3.91
CA ARG A 190 -9.39 -19.71 -4.41
C ARG A 190 -9.06 -19.45 -5.87
N GLN A 191 -10.07 -19.29 -6.71
CA GLN A 191 -9.89 -19.00 -8.14
C GLN A 191 -9.25 -17.63 -8.34
N GLN A 192 -9.68 -16.62 -7.60
CA GLN A 192 -9.16 -15.26 -7.67
C GLN A 192 -7.66 -15.20 -7.35
N TYR A 193 -7.20 -16.01 -6.39
CA TYR A 193 -5.81 -16.04 -5.95
C TYR A 193 -5.01 -17.26 -6.42
N GLY A 194 -5.43 -17.90 -7.51
CA GLY A 194 -4.65 -18.90 -8.25
C GLY A 194 -4.49 -20.25 -7.55
N TYR A 195 -5.46 -20.69 -6.76
CA TYR A 195 -5.45 -21.96 -6.02
C TYR A 195 -4.25 -22.13 -5.10
N PRO A 196 -4.27 -21.52 -3.91
CA PRO A 196 -3.18 -21.57 -2.94
C PRO A 196 -2.84 -23.02 -2.53
N ILE A 197 -1.60 -23.22 -2.11
CA ILE A 197 -1.11 -24.52 -1.63
C ILE A 197 -1.79 -24.90 -0.31
N GLU A 198 -2.01 -23.93 0.57
CA GLU A 198 -2.68 -24.09 1.85
C GLU A 198 -3.79 -23.07 2.00
N PHE A 199 -4.93 -23.52 2.50
CA PHE A 199 -6.13 -22.73 2.73
C PHE A 199 -6.62 -22.99 4.16
N PHE A 200 -6.54 -21.95 5.01
CA PHE A 200 -6.91 -22.00 6.41
C PHE A 200 -8.24 -21.32 6.63
N GLN A 201 -9.06 -21.86 7.52
CA GLN A 201 -10.36 -21.32 7.85
C GLN A 201 -10.53 -21.28 9.37
N HIS A 202 -11.03 -20.15 9.85
CA HIS A 202 -11.39 -19.96 11.24
C HIS A 202 -12.80 -19.40 11.35
N TYR A 203 -13.67 -20.08 12.07
CA TYR A 203 -15.05 -19.70 12.28
C TYR A 203 -15.30 -19.40 13.74
N GLN A 204 -15.90 -18.26 14.00
CA GLN A 204 -16.27 -17.83 15.33
C GLN A 204 -17.62 -17.10 15.32
N ASN A 205 -18.27 -17.01 16.48
CA ASN A 205 -19.52 -16.27 16.68
C ASN A 205 -19.49 -15.60 18.06
N VAL A 206 -18.63 -14.60 18.21
CA VAL A 206 -18.30 -13.99 19.52
C VAL A 206 -18.56 -12.49 19.59
N GLN A 207 -18.97 -11.86 18.47
CA GLN A 207 -19.26 -10.43 18.40
C GLN A 207 -20.61 -10.20 17.76
N ASP A 208 -21.24 -9.09 18.12
CA ASP A 208 -22.53 -8.67 17.53
C ASP A 208 -22.44 -8.30 16.06
N GLU A 209 -21.21 -8.05 15.56
CA GLU A 209 -20.94 -7.63 14.21
C GLU A 209 -20.37 -8.78 13.37
N GLU A 210 -21.03 -9.07 12.25
CA GLU A 210 -20.56 -10.11 11.33
C GLU A 210 -19.50 -9.52 10.39
N PHE A 211 -18.33 -10.17 10.29
CA PHE A 211 -17.24 -9.77 9.40
C PHE A 211 -16.48 -10.98 8.84
N ILE A 212 -15.74 -10.73 7.80
CA ILE A 212 -14.75 -11.65 7.24
C ILE A 212 -13.42 -10.92 7.04
N ASN A 213 -12.33 -11.52 7.53
CA ASN A 213 -10.97 -11.13 7.21
C ASN A 213 -10.37 -12.15 6.25
N VAL A 214 -9.87 -11.70 5.12
CA VAL A 214 -9.17 -12.52 4.14
C VAL A 214 -7.69 -12.15 4.15
N ILE A 215 -6.85 -13.08 4.57
CA ILE A 215 -5.40 -12.93 4.65
C ILE A 215 -4.80 -13.70 3.47
N VAL A 216 -4.11 -12.99 2.57
CA VAL A 216 -3.51 -13.59 1.37
C VAL A 216 -2.01 -13.39 1.44
N SER A 217 -1.22 -14.45 1.35
CA SER A 217 0.23 -14.39 1.52
C SER A 217 1.02 -15.18 0.48
N GLY A 218 2.27 -14.77 0.26
CA GLY A 218 3.17 -15.41 -0.68
C GLY A 218 2.88 -15.06 -2.14
N MET A 219 2.29 -13.88 -2.39
CA MET A 219 2.10 -13.34 -3.73
C MET A 219 3.41 -12.73 -4.27
N LYS A 220 3.44 -12.44 -5.57
CA LYS A 220 4.53 -11.71 -6.21
C LYS A 220 4.58 -10.27 -5.72
N LEU A 221 5.78 -9.72 -5.56
CA LEU A 221 5.93 -8.29 -5.24
C LEU A 221 5.43 -7.41 -6.40
N PRO A 222 4.74 -6.28 -6.14
CA PRO A 222 4.14 -5.40 -7.15
C PRO A 222 5.17 -4.48 -7.83
N ILE A 223 6.36 -4.98 -8.14
CA ILE A 223 7.49 -4.19 -8.66
C ILE A 223 7.18 -3.62 -10.05
N ASP A 224 6.49 -4.38 -10.88
CA ASP A 224 6.24 -3.98 -12.26
C ASP A 224 5.27 -2.80 -12.34
N ASP A 225 4.26 -2.76 -11.47
CA ASP A 225 3.34 -1.63 -11.35
C ASP A 225 4.05 -0.36 -10.92
N ILE A 226 4.92 -0.49 -9.91
CA ILE A 226 5.70 0.65 -9.38
C ILE A 226 6.67 1.18 -10.43
N LYS A 227 7.36 0.30 -11.15
CA LYS A 227 8.22 0.68 -12.29
C LYS A 227 7.41 1.36 -13.40
N GLY A 228 6.23 0.84 -13.71
CA GLY A 228 5.32 1.43 -14.68
C GLY A 228 4.89 2.85 -14.30
N ALA A 229 4.56 3.09 -13.02
CA ALA A 229 4.25 4.40 -12.50
C ALA A 229 5.46 5.36 -12.62
N TYR A 230 6.65 4.94 -12.20
CA TYR A 230 7.88 5.71 -12.30
C TYR A 230 8.20 6.12 -13.74
N GLU A 231 8.10 5.20 -14.69
CA GLU A 231 8.38 5.48 -16.10
C GLU A 231 7.36 6.45 -16.72
N ARG A 232 6.09 6.37 -16.31
CA ARG A 232 5.08 7.36 -16.76
C ARG A 232 5.41 8.76 -16.30
N TYR A 233 5.80 8.93 -15.04
CA TYR A 233 6.19 10.23 -14.48
C TYR A 233 7.48 10.76 -15.08
N LYS A 234 8.48 9.92 -15.27
CA LYS A 234 9.75 10.29 -15.91
C LYS A 234 9.52 10.86 -17.31
N LYS A 235 8.66 10.20 -18.10
CA LYS A 235 8.28 10.71 -19.44
C LYS A 235 7.58 12.07 -19.38
N GLN A 236 6.79 12.33 -18.33
CA GLN A 236 6.14 13.63 -18.16
C GLN A 236 7.17 14.72 -17.84
N LEU A 237 8.13 14.44 -16.96
CA LEU A 237 9.23 15.36 -16.65
C LEU A 237 10.07 15.69 -17.89
N ASP A 238 10.49 14.68 -18.65
CA ASP A 238 11.26 14.87 -19.87
C ASP A 238 10.53 15.78 -20.88
N ARG A 239 9.20 15.69 -20.94
CA ARG A 239 8.38 16.59 -21.78
C ARG A 239 8.38 18.01 -21.26
N VAL A 240 8.25 18.20 -19.95
CA VAL A 240 8.26 19.53 -19.32
C VAL A 240 9.63 20.19 -19.51
N ASP A 241 10.71 19.45 -19.32
CA ASP A 241 12.08 19.98 -19.47
C ASP A 241 12.38 20.35 -20.94
N ARG A 242 12.00 19.52 -21.90
CA ARG A 242 12.11 19.87 -23.33
C ARG A 242 11.28 21.12 -23.67
N THR A 243 10.12 21.28 -23.09
CA THR A 243 9.29 22.48 -23.30
C THR A 243 9.96 23.71 -22.71
N LYS A 244 10.62 23.60 -21.56
CA LYS A 244 11.40 24.68 -20.95
C LYS A 244 12.62 25.03 -21.81
N GLU A 245 13.39 24.04 -22.26
CA GLU A 245 14.55 24.25 -23.16
C GLU A 245 14.10 24.95 -24.44
N GLN A 246 12.98 24.52 -25.06
CA GLN A 246 12.44 25.19 -26.25
C GLN A 246 11.97 26.63 -25.97
N PHE A 247 11.55 26.93 -24.72
CA PHE A 247 11.15 28.29 -24.32
C PHE A 247 12.37 29.19 -24.10
N PHE A 248 13.47 28.62 -23.58
CA PHE A 248 14.72 29.37 -23.33
C PHE A 248 15.67 29.37 -24.52
N ASP A 249 15.53 28.44 -25.47
CA ASP A 249 16.32 28.43 -26.73
C ASP A 249 15.83 29.42 -27.78
N LYS A 250 14.67 30.07 -27.61
CA LYS A 250 14.41 31.32 -28.29
C LYS A 250 15.38 32.36 -27.69
N LYS A 251 16.59 32.48 -28.31
CA LYS A 251 17.41 33.65 -28.11
C LYS A 251 16.50 34.86 -28.26
N LEU A 252 16.31 35.64 -27.20
CA LEU A 252 15.85 37.00 -27.30
C LEU A 252 16.78 37.65 -28.28
N GLU A 253 16.31 37.89 -29.50
CA GLU A 253 17.10 38.69 -30.45
C GLU A 253 17.31 40.04 -29.79
N THR A 254 18.53 40.58 -29.87
CA THR A 254 18.87 41.84 -29.24
C THR A 254 17.95 42.99 -29.66
N SER A 255 17.23 42.87 -30.77
CA SER A 255 16.13 43.73 -31.18
C SER A 255 14.94 43.77 -30.22
N ASP A 256 14.65 42.67 -29.50
CA ASP A 256 13.53 42.60 -28.55
C ASP A 256 13.85 43.31 -27.22
N ILE A 257 15.15 43.51 -26.92
CA ILE A 257 15.62 44.24 -25.74
C ILE A 257 15.62 45.74 -26.00
N ASP A 258 15.96 46.18 -27.21
CA ASP A 258 15.97 47.59 -27.59
C ASP A 258 14.54 48.18 -27.69
N GLU A 259 13.53 47.38 -28.04
CA GLU A 259 12.13 47.81 -28.05
C GLU A 259 11.55 47.94 -26.62
N PHE A 260 12.05 47.18 -25.65
CA PHE A 260 11.60 47.24 -24.26
C PHE A 260 12.15 48.47 -23.52
N ASP A 261 13.37 48.90 -23.81
CA ASP A 261 13.99 50.10 -23.24
C ASP A 261 13.38 51.39 -23.78
N MET A 262 12.84 51.40 -24.99
CA MET A 262 12.21 52.59 -25.60
C MET A 262 10.75 52.80 -25.17
N ALA A 263 10.07 51.78 -24.65
CA ALA A 263 8.66 51.84 -24.24
C ALA A 263 8.43 52.10 -22.73
N GLY A 264 9.48 52.01 -21.91
CA GLY A 264 9.40 52.15 -20.45
C GLY A 264 10.36 53.16 -19.88
N GLY A 265 10.08 54.44 -20.05
CA GLY A 265 10.78 55.51 -19.33
C GLY A 265 10.60 55.36 -17.83
N LEU A 266 11.39 54.54 -17.19
CA LEU A 266 11.60 54.58 -15.75
C LEU A 266 12.59 55.71 -15.45
N THR A 267 12.07 56.90 -15.21
CA THR A 267 12.82 57.98 -14.56
C THR A 267 13.32 57.48 -13.21
N ALA A 268 14.63 57.30 -13.14
CA ALA A 268 15.34 57.05 -11.91
C ALA A 268 14.97 58.13 -10.88
N ALA A 269 14.25 57.78 -9.84
CA ALA A 269 14.08 58.65 -8.69
C ALA A 269 15.43 58.75 -7.96
N SER A 270 15.96 59.97 -7.91
CA SER A 270 17.19 60.30 -7.19
C SER A 270 17.04 59.95 -5.69
N PRO A 271 18.05 59.39 -5.04
CA PRO A 271 18.07 59.16 -3.63
C PRO A 271 18.48 60.43 -2.87
N SER A 272 17.53 61.31 -2.62
CA SER A 272 17.75 62.44 -1.67
C SER A 272 16.47 62.81 -0.99
N ALA A 273 16.18 62.20 0.12
CA ALA A 273 15.37 62.75 1.24
C ALA A 273 15.13 61.70 2.34
N ILE A 274 16.20 61.31 3.02
CA ILE A 274 16.11 60.84 4.40
C ILE A 274 17.12 61.65 5.21
N GLN A 275 16.71 62.86 5.58
CA GLN A 275 17.20 63.60 6.73
C GLN A 275 16.02 64.38 7.31
N LYS A 276 15.35 63.87 8.31
CA LYS A 276 15.04 64.46 9.61
C LYS A 276 14.09 63.54 10.36
#